data_aa212e728fb2b63f8fa9a8d6236b026a
#
_entry.id   aa212e728fb2b63f8fa9a8d6236b026a
#
_cell.length_a   1.000
_cell.length_b   1.000
_cell.length_c   1.000
_cell.angle_alpha   90.00
_cell.angle_beta   90.00
_cell.angle_gamma   90.00
#
_symmetry.space_group_name_H-M   'P 1'
#
loop_
_entity.id
_entity.type
_entity.pdbx_description
1 polymer ?
#
loop_
_entity_poly.entity_id
_entity_poly.type
_entity_poly.pdbx_seq_one_letter_code
_entity_poly.pdbx_strand_id
1 'polypeptide(L)'
;MNNEKLAHDLMVDYLKQKLSREYSEIKVNPGGSPDMTLANHGLVLAAMEVETESSITAEKAKEWKSIAQSGVKLILMVPKHARVKVMELLWQSGLASNVGVGTYEITVTMP
;
A
#
# COMPACT_ATOMS: atom_id res chain seq x y z
N MET A 1 -10.55 4.14 20.33
CA MET A 1 -10.70 3.37 19.09
C MET A 1 -9.76 3.94 18.03
N ASN A 2 -9.06 3.07 17.33
CA ASN A 2 -8.14 3.51 16.28
C ASN A 2 -8.84 3.50 14.93
N ASN A 3 -9.33 4.65 14.50
CA ASN A 3 -10.02 4.78 13.22
C ASN A 3 -9.10 4.50 12.02
N GLU A 4 -7.79 4.71 12.18
CA GLU A 4 -6.86 4.43 11.10
C GLU A 4 -6.72 2.94 10.83
N LYS A 5 -6.74 2.11 11.88
CA LYS A 5 -6.71 0.65 11.68
C LYS A 5 -7.94 0.18 10.93
N LEU A 6 -9.10 0.73 11.27
CA LEU A 6 -10.34 0.39 10.58
C LEU A 6 -10.27 0.81 9.11
N ALA A 7 -9.79 2.02 8.84
CA ALA A 7 -9.64 2.53 7.48
C ALA A 7 -8.65 1.67 6.69
N HIS A 8 -7.53 1.29 7.31
CA HIS A 8 -6.54 0.42 6.70
C HIS A 8 -7.16 -0.92 6.28
N ASP A 9 -7.83 -1.58 7.21
CA ASP A 9 -8.40 -2.91 6.97
C ASP A 9 -9.52 -2.86 5.92
N LEU A 10 -10.33 -1.81 5.95
CA LEU A 10 -11.38 -1.59 4.96
C LEU A 10 -10.79 -1.41 3.57
N MET A 11 -9.72 -0.65 3.47
CA MET A 11 -9.05 -0.40 2.18
C MET A 11 -8.39 -1.66 1.64
N VAL A 12 -7.75 -2.45 2.50
CA VAL A 12 -7.16 -3.73 2.10
C VAL A 12 -8.24 -4.64 1.51
N ASP A 13 -9.36 -4.76 2.18
CA ASP A 13 -10.47 -5.61 1.70
C ASP A 13 -11.04 -5.11 0.37
N TYR A 14 -11.24 -3.81 0.25
CA TYR A 14 -11.72 -3.19 -0.99
C TYR A 14 -10.77 -3.46 -2.15
N LEU A 15 -9.47 -3.27 -1.93
CA LEU A 15 -8.47 -3.49 -2.99
C LEU A 15 -8.38 -4.95 -3.38
N LYS A 16 -8.48 -5.86 -2.42
CA LYS A 16 -8.49 -7.29 -2.70
C LYS A 16 -9.63 -7.63 -3.67
N GLN A 17 -10.81 -7.11 -3.42
CA GLN A 17 -11.97 -7.36 -4.27
C GLN A 17 -11.78 -6.74 -5.65
N LYS A 18 -11.31 -5.50 -5.69
CA LYS A 18 -11.12 -4.79 -6.94
C LYS A 18 -10.07 -5.43 -7.83
N LEU A 19 -8.96 -5.88 -7.24
CA LEU A 19 -7.84 -6.44 -8.00
C LEU A 19 -8.00 -7.92 -8.33
N SER A 20 -9.01 -8.59 -7.78
CA SER A 20 -9.23 -10.01 -8.02
C SER A 20 -9.52 -10.35 -9.48
N ARG A 21 -9.87 -9.35 -10.30
CA ARG A 21 -10.08 -9.53 -11.73
C ARG A 21 -8.78 -9.49 -12.54
N GLU A 22 -7.75 -8.88 -11.98
CA GLU A 22 -6.48 -8.67 -12.67
C GLU A 22 -5.41 -9.67 -12.27
N TYR A 23 -5.52 -10.21 -11.07
CA TYR A 23 -4.52 -11.14 -10.53
C TYR A 23 -5.21 -12.44 -10.13
N SER A 24 -4.62 -13.56 -10.54
CA SER A 24 -5.18 -14.88 -10.22
C SER A 24 -5.02 -15.22 -8.73
N GLU A 25 -4.02 -14.64 -8.07
CA GLU A 25 -3.76 -14.89 -6.67
C GLU A 25 -3.50 -13.59 -5.94
N ILE A 26 -4.26 -13.35 -4.87
CA ILE A 26 -4.05 -12.20 -4.00
C ILE A 26 -3.93 -12.74 -2.60
N LYS A 27 -2.75 -12.61 -2.01
CA LYS A 27 -2.50 -13.05 -0.64
C LYS A 27 -2.52 -11.83 0.27
N VAL A 28 -3.49 -11.81 1.19
CA VAL A 28 -3.56 -10.78 2.24
C VAL A 28 -2.74 -11.28 3.42
N ASN A 29 -1.96 -10.39 4.03
CA ASN A 29 -1.09 -10.71 5.14
C ASN A 29 -1.49 -9.86 6.36
N PRO A 30 -2.55 -10.25 7.10
CA PRO A 30 -3.04 -9.44 8.22
C PRO A 30 -1.97 -9.21 9.28
N GLY A 31 -1.77 -7.94 9.63
CA GLY A 31 -0.77 -7.56 10.62
C GLY A 31 0.68 -7.70 10.17
N GLY A 32 0.91 -8.06 8.90
CA GLY A 32 2.26 -8.23 8.37
C GLY A 32 2.60 -7.20 7.29
N SER A 33 3.80 -7.35 6.74
CA SER A 33 4.31 -6.50 5.68
C SER A 33 4.91 -7.37 4.58
N PRO A 34 4.53 -7.18 3.31
CA PRO A 34 3.53 -6.23 2.81
C PRO A 34 2.10 -6.65 3.17
N ASP A 35 1.17 -5.70 3.08
CA ASP A 35 -0.25 -5.98 3.35
C ASP A 35 -0.84 -6.99 2.37
N MET A 36 -0.42 -6.90 1.12
CA MET A 36 -0.86 -7.84 0.08
C MET A 36 0.27 -8.17 -0.87
N THR A 37 0.19 -9.40 -1.40
CA THR A 37 1.06 -9.86 -2.49
C THR A 37 0.16 -10.21 -3.67
N LEU A 38 0.52 -9.72 -4.85
CA LEU A 38 -0.24 -9.92 -6.09
C LEU A 38 0.53 -10.83 -7.01
N ALA A 39 -0.11 -11.92 -7.46
CA ALA A 39 0.54 -12.92 -8.28
C ALA A 39 -0.36 -13.42 -9.41
N ASN A 40 0.26 -13.91 -10.48
CA ASN A 40 -0.43 -14.61 -11.55
C ASN A 40 0.30 -15.93 -11.82
N HIS A 41 -0.46 -17.03 -11.80
CA HIS A 41 0.09 -18.35 -12.12
C HIS A 41 1.34 -18.71 -11.29
N GLY A 42 1.29 -18.37 -10.00
CA GLY A 42 2.40 -18.66 -9.08
C GLY A 42 3.54 -17.66 -9.11
N LEU A 43 3.53 -16.72 -10.05
CA LEU A 43 4.57 -15.69 -10.14
C LEU A 43 4.15 -14.43 -9.40
N VAL A 44 4.90 -14.05 -8.38
CA VAL A 44 4.65 -12.81 -7.64
C VAL A 44 5.08 -11.62 -8.50
N LEU A 45 4.14 -10.74 -8.79
CA LEU A 45 4.37 -9.57 -9.64
C LEU A 45 4.52 -8.28 -8.87
N ALA A 46 3.81 -8.14 -7.74
CA ALA A 46 3.81 -6.90 -6.99
C ALA A 46 3.49 -7.15 -5.51
N ALA A 47 3.94 -6.23 -4.69
CA ALA A 47 3.56 -6.13 -3.28
C ALA A 47 2.85 -4.81 -3.08
N MET A 48 1.82 -4.78 -2.25
CA MET A 48 1.06 -3.59 -1.98
C MET A 48 1.02 -3.30 -0.49
N GLU A 49 1.31 -2.05 -0.13
CA GLU A 49 1.19 -1.55 1.22
C GLU A 49 0.11 -0.47 1.25
N VAL A 50 -0.81 -0.60 2.19
CA VAL A 50 -1.83 0.42 2.44
C VAL A 50 -1.37 1.22 3.64
N GLU A 51 -1.13 2.50 3.44
CA GLU A 51 -0.67 3.39 4.50
C GLU A 51 -1.80 4.29 5.00
N THR A 52 -1.71 4.69 6.26
CA THR A 52 -2.56 5.70 6.86
C THR A 52 -1.69 6.91 7.17
N GLU A 53 -2.29 8.03 7.58
CA GLU A 53 -1.52 9.24 7.83
C GLU A 53 -0.42 9.03 8.86
N SER A 54 -0.72 8.36 9.96
CA SER A 54 0.27 8.15 11.03
C SER A 54 1.33 7.12 10.71
N SER A 55 1.09 6.22 9.77
CA SER A 55 2.08 5.21 9.38
C SER A 55 3.09 5.71 8.36
N ILE A 56 2.85 6.88 7.78
CA ILE A 56 3.76 7.47 6.79
C ILE A 56 4.89 8.20 7.51
N THR A 57 5.98 7.50 7.74
CA THR A 57 7.13 7.99 8.49
C THR A 57 8.44 7.62 7.79
N ALA A 58 9.53 8.27 8.20
CA ALA A 58 10.85 7.93 7.66
C ALA A 58 11.25 6.48 7.98
N GLU A 59 10.81 5.97 9.12
CA GLU A 59 11.07 4.57 9.47
C GLU A 59 10.30 3.62 8.58
N LYS A 60 9.04 3.95 8.26
CA LYS A 60 8.25 3.15 7.34
C LYS A 60 8.87 3.15 5.94
N ALA A 61 9.47 4.24 5.54
CA ALA A 61 10.17 4.33 4.26
C ALA A 61 11.31 3.32 4.15
N LYS A 62 11.92 2.94 5.26
CA LYS A 62 12.94 1.89 5.26
C LYS A 62 12.34 0.53 4.93
N GLU A 63 11.13 0.26 5.41
CA GLU A 63 10.41 -0.97 5.06
C GLU A 63 10.05 -0.97 3.58
N TRP A 64 9.57 0.16 3.05
CA TRP A 64 9.29 0.28 1.62
C TRP A 64 10.53 -0.02 0.79
N LYS A 65 11.67 0.50 1.21
CA LYS A 65 12.93 0.26 0.52
C LYS A 65 13.30 -1.22 0.52
N SER A 66 13.14 -1.88 1.65
CA SER A 66 13.40 -3.32 1.77
C SER A 66 12.52 -4.13 0.81
N ILE A 67 11.23 -3.82 0.76
CA ILE A 67 10.31 -4.50 -0.15
C ILE A 67 10.67 -4.23 -1.61
N ALA A 68 10.93 -2.97 -1.94
CA ALA A 68 11.28 -2.58 -3.32
C ALA A 68 12.56 -3.24 -3.79
N GLN A 69 13.51 -3.48 -2.88
CA GLN A 69 14.79 -4.13 -3.21
C GLN A 69 14.67 -5.65 -3.33
N SER A 70 13.54 -6.24 -2.95
CA SER A 70 13.35 -7.69 -3.02
C SER A 70 13.09 -8.20 -4.44
N GLY A 71 12.97 -7.30 -5.42
CA GLY A 71 12.78 -7.68 -6.82
C GLY A 71 11.34 -7.66 -7.29
N VAL A 72 10.37 -7.34 -6.43
CA VAL A 72 8.98 -7.17 -6.82
C VAL A 72 8.61 -5.68 -6.84
N LYS A 73 7.65 -5.32 -7.68
CA LYS A 73 7.17 -3.94 -7.73
C LYS A 73 6.42 -3.62 -6.45
N LEU A 74 6.77 -2.51 -5.81
CA LEU A 74 6.02 -2.03 -4.66
C LEU A 74 5.01 -0.98 -5.09
N ILE A 75 3.78 -1.14 -4.61
CA ILE A 75 2.69 -0.18 -4.82
C ILE A 75 2.23 0.29 -3.45
N LEU A 76 2.25 1.60 -3.24
CA LEU A 76 1.74 2.21 -2.01
C LEU A 76 0.37 2.82 -2.29
N MET A 77 -0.58 2.51 -1.41
CA MET A 77 -1.89 3.17 -1.42
C MET A 77 -1.96 4.07 -0.20
N VAL A 78 -2.08 5.37 -0.43
CA VAL A 78 -1.97 6.37 0.63
C VAL A 78 -3.16 7.32 0.62
N PRO A 79 -3.50 7.94 1.76
CA PRO A 79 -4.54 8.95 1.78
C PRO A 79 -4.21 10.08 0.80
N LYS A 80 -5.21 10.55 0.07
CA LYS A 80 -5.03 11.58 -0.96
C LYS A 80 -4.27 12.80 -0.45
N HIS A 81 -4.60 13.27 0.75
CA HIS A 81 -3.95 14.45 1.32
C HIS A 81 -2.50 14.20 1.79
N ALA A 82 -2.08 12.96 1.88
CA ALA A 82 -0.73 12.61 2.32
C ALA A 82 0.22 12.32 1.15
N ARG A 83 -0.26 12.43 -0.10
CA ARG A 83 0.54 12.05 -1.27
C ARG A 83 1.86 12.82 -1.36
N VAL A 84 1.83 14.12 -1.11
CA VAL A 84 3.03 14.97 -1.19
C VAL A 84 4.08 14.50 -0.19
N LYS A 85 3.66 14.22 1.04
CA LYS A 85 4.57 13.72 2.09
C LYS A 85 5.20 12.38 1.68
N VAL A 86 4.41 11.49 1.11
CA VAL A 86 4.90 10.19 0.63
C VAL A 86 5.92 10.37 -0.48
N MET A 87 5.63 11.25 -1.44
CA MET A 87 6.54 11.51 -2.54
C MET A 87 7.88 12.07 -2.05
N GLU A 88 7.85 12.94 -1.04
CA GLU A 88 9.08 13.45 -0.44
C GLU A 88 9.91 12.35 0.21
N LEU A 89 9.25 11.45 0.96
CA LEU A 89 9.94 10.33 1.59
C LEU A 89 10.53 9.37 0.55
N LEU A 90 9.81 9.10 -0.52
CA LEU A 90 10.32 8.25 -1.60
C LEU A 90 11.52 8.88 -2.29
N TRP A 91 11.45 10.19 -2.51
CA TRP A 91 12.56 10.93 -3.12
C TRP A 91 13.81 10.87 -2.25
N GLN A 92 13.65 11.12 -0.94
CA GLN A 92 14.74 11.07 0.01
C GLN A 92 15.36 9.67 0.14
N SER A 93 14.55 8.64 -0.08
CA SER A 93 14.99 7.24 0.02
C SER A 93 15.52 6.67 -1.31
N GLY A 94 15.51 7.47 -2.37
CA GLY A 94 15.93 7.02 -3.69
C GLY A 94 14.96 6.08 -4.38
N LEU A 95 13.69 6.09 -3.99
CA LEU A 95 12.65 5.17 -4.47
C LEU A 95 11.64 5.80 -5.43
N ALA A 96 11.75 7.11 -5.70
CA ALA A 96 10.71 7.84 -6.42
C ALA A 96 10.37 7.27 -7.80
N SER A 97 11.35 6.66 -8.48
CA SER A 97 11.12 6.09 -9.82
C SER A 97 10.75 4.62 -9.80
N ASN A 98 10.83 3.95 -8.66
CA ASN A 98 10.67 2.50 -8.56
C ASN A 98 9.41 2.05 -7.83
N VAL A 99 8.68 2.98 -7.23
CA VAL A 99 7.50 2.68 -6.42
C VAL A 99 6.28 3.36 -7.03
N GLY A 100 5.23 2.59 -7.23
CA GLY A 100 3.95 3.15 -7.67
C GLY A 100 3.18 3.71 -6.49
N VAL A 101 2.57 4.87 -6.65
CA VAL A 101 1.77 5.50 -5.60
C VAL A 101 0.35 5.72 -6.10
N GLY A 102 -0.61 5.07 -5.43
CA GLY A 102 -2.02 5.33 -5.64
C GLY A 102 -2.57 6.07 -4.42
N THR A 103 -3.71 6.68 -4.58
CA THR A 103 -4.34 7.41 -3.48
C THR A 103 -5.75 6.90 -3.22
N TYR A 104 -6.21 7.09 -1.99
CA TYR A 104 -7.57 6.76 -1.62
C TYR A 104 -8.16 7.83 -0.73
N GLU A 105 -9.47 7.86 -0.72
CA GLU A 105 -10.23 8.77 0.12
C GLU A 105 -11.48 8.02 0.57
N ILE A 106 -11.76 8.05 1.86
CA ILE A 106 -12.94 7.40 2.42
C ILE A 106 -13.92 8.48 2.82
N THR A 107 -15.09 8.47 2.20
CA THR A 107 -16.14 9.44 2.47
C THR A 107 -17.38 8.72 2.96
N VAL A 108 -17.94 9.18 4.06
CA VAL A 108 -19.20 8.68 4.60
C VAL A 108 -20.20 9.81 4.57
N THR A 109 -21.33 9.57 3.90
CA THR A 109 -22.42 10.55 3.84
C THR A 109 -23.57 10.04 4.68
N MET A 110 -23.99 10.86 5.62
CA MET A 110 -25.12 10.54 6.51
C MET A 110 -26.37 11.27 6.04
N PRO A 111 -27.55 10.63 6.15
CA PRO A 111 -28.80 11.28 5.78
C PRO A 111 -29.17 12.42 6.73
#